data_d81d7e0d2a0da87af35b2c3951c7e36c
#
_entry.id   d81d7e0d2a0da87af35b2c3951c7e36c
#
_cell.length_a   1.000
_cell.length_b   1.000
_cell.length_c   1.000
_cell.angle_alpha   90.00
_cell.angle_beta   90.00
_cell.angle_gamma   90.00
#
_symmetry.space_group_name_H-M   'P 1'
#
loop_
_entity.id
_entity.type
_entity.pdbx_description
1 polymer ?
#
loop_
_entity_poly.entity_id
_entity_poly.type
_entity_poly.pdbx_seq_one_letter_code
_entity_poly.pdbx_strand_id
1 'polypeptide(L)'
;MKLYTSALLLVSSYSVVASVQGTVTPIEPVLVAMDNQDIDQQFYMGKYEVTVAEFQRFVQATGYTIPNKCMVFTKSQWPSPDKPGSWDSPELVNEPFRPVVCVGVQGAMDYAQWLTKETGKSYRLPTIEEYEFAALAGQKSRFAFGEDYEHSDVCEYENVEDRANIAALKLHHGVEYTRSVDCNDGAIYHTVVGMYRPNSFGLHDMLGNVRELTQTCIEYKKDDNKHCSRYAIGGSAWHWQPRDIVKERWTAADFIGSIEGFRLVLDAKELAIDHSEQFKAGLLHAQKRARVEHNKLKSLPSAPKSLVSKDLRDHQVQLDWEAAHGEGVTYALYRSVLDSKGKGTRQWQLVKDGLSAPNYRDSNPLSSFISYKVHAVKEGMQSKASNIAYSGQYPKLAIGQKVEAEHYFSQRHSMLSKKDELQVVGLSTNADHHTPDGYIPFKPAWLKFDLSSETSSVVTVNVRMRGAKDTLLEFWQGHHLVARFNGHGGK
;
A
#
# COMPACT_ATOMS: atom_id res chain seq x y z
N MET A 1 -43.95 85.76 11.95
CA MET A 1 -43.99 84.33 11.55
C MET A 1 -42.55 83.87 11.53
N LYS A 2 -42.07 83.28 12.61
CA LYS A 2 -40.69 82.77 12.73
C LYS A 2 -40.72 81.21 12.64
N LEU A 3 -40.14 80.70 11.61
CA LEU A 3 -39.93 79.23 11.46
C LEU A 3 -38.69 78.80 12.27
N TYR A 4 -38.89 77.89 13.20
CA TYR A 4 -37.81 77.16 13.86
C TYR A 4 -37.58 75.83 13.11
N THR A 5 -36.40 75.67 12.53
CA THR A 5 -35.92 74.40 11.98
C THR A 5 -35.15 73.65 13.06
N SER A 6 -35.74 72.56 13.54
CA SER A 6 -35.06 71.67 14.45
C SER A 6 -34.20 70.61 13.61
N ALA A 7 -32.88 70.68 13.80
CA ALA A 7 -31.99 69.72 13.24
C ALA A 7 -31.93 68.45 14.16
N LEU A 8 -32.35 67.30 13.62
CA LEU A 8 -32.24 66.03 14.29
C LEU A 8 -30.83 65.48 14.05
N LEU A 9 -30.01 65.43 15.09
CA LEU A 9 -28.72 64.72 15.07
C LEU A 9 -28.97 63.21 15.27
N LEU A 10 -28.79 62.41 14.20
CA LEU A 10 -28.72 60.99 14.27
C LEU A 10 -27.30 60.55 14.74
N VAL A 11 -27.19 60.19 16.00
CA VAL A 11 -25.98 59.52 16.53
C VAL A 11 -26.07 58.05 16.21
N SER A 12 -25.36 57.60 15.16
CA SER A 12 -25.17 56.16 14.88
C SER A 12 -24.12 55.59 15.82
N SER A 13 -24.57 54.84 16.82
CA SER A 13 -23.71 54.04 17.67
C SER A 13 -23.22 52.82 16.90
N TYR A 14 -21.97 52.84 16.43
CA TYR A 14 -21.28 51.63 15.97
C TYR A 14 -20.92 50.79 17.19
N SER A 15 -21.66 49.70 17.41
CA SER A 15 -21.25 48.66 18.33
C SER A 15 -20.13 47.88 17.66
N VAL A 16 -18.90 48.11 18.08
CA VAL A 16 -17.77 47.21 17.77
C VAL A 16 -17.99 45.93 18.57
N VAL A 17 -18.55 44.91 17.95
CA VAL A 17 -18.52 43.57 18.50
C VAL A 17 -17.08 43.08 18.35
N ALA A 18 -16.27 43.28 19.36
CA ALA A 18 -15.00 42.59 19.48
C ALA A 18 -15.33 41.10 19.61
N SER A 19 -15.12 40.34 18.55
CA SER A 19 -15.08 38.87 18.62
C SER A 19 -13.94 38.51 19.54
N VAL A 20 -14.24 38.06 20.75
CA VAL A 20 -13.25 37.37 21.59
C VAL A 20 -12.93 36.08 20.86
N GLN A 21 -11.92 36.12 20.01
CA GLN A 21 -11.30 34.90 19.53
C GLN A 21 -10.64 34.23 20.76
N GLY A 22 -11.31 33.24 21.31
CA GLY A 22 -10.70 32.40 22.36
C GLY A 22 -9.37 31.87 21.83
N THR A 23 -8.32 32.01 22.62
CA THR A 23 -7.00 31.47 22.28
C THR A 23 -7.14 29.97 22.02
N VAL A 24 -6.81 29.54 20.80
CA VAL A 24 -6.81 28.11 20.44
C VAL A 24 -5.60 27.47 21.11
N THR A 25 -5.82 26.63 22.12
CA THR A 25 -4.73 25.90 22.77
C THR A 25 -4.26 24.76 21.88
N PRO A 26 -2.95 24.63 21.62
CA PRO A 26 -2.41 23.50 20.88
C PRO A 26 -2.61 22.19 21.64
N ILE A 27 -2.64 21.09 20.90
CA ILE A 27 -2.52 19.75 21.45
C ILE A 27 -1.06 19.34 21.28
N GLU A 28 -0.35 19.11 22.35
CA GLU A 28 1.02 18.62 22.29
C GLU A 28 1.03 17.10 22.02
N PRO A 29 1.99 16.61 21.22
CA PRO A 29 2.09 15.19 20.91
C PRO A 29 2.44 14.38 22.17
N VAL A 30 1.99 13.12 22.22
CA VAL A 30 2.50 12.14 23.17
C VAL A 30 3.92 11.78 22.77
N LEU A 31 4.89 11.99 23.63
CA LEU A 31 6.30 11.85 23.33
C LEU A 31 6.91 10.58 23.95
N VAL A 32 7.89 10.00 23.27
CA VAL A 32 8.74 8.91 23.77
C VAL A 32 10.18 9.38 23.73
N ALA A 33 10.91 9.14 24.84
CA ALA A 33 12.33 9.49 24.93
C ALA A 33 13.17 8.55 24.06
N MET A 34 14.09 9.15 23.30
CA MET A 34 15.06 8.46 22.46
C MET A 34 16.47 8.76 22.96
N ASP A 35 17.28 7.73 23.12
CA ASP A 35 18.69 7.83 23.49
C ASP A 35 19.52 7.07 22.45
N ASN A 36 20.04 7.80 21.49
CA ASN A 36 20.88 7.25 20.43
C ASN A 36 22.36 7.42 20.82
N GLN A 37 22.92 6.39 21.43
CA GLN A 37 24.31 6.37 21.86
C GLN A 37 25.32 6.33 20.71
N ASP A 38 24.92 5.87 19.54
CA ASP A 38 25.83 5.78 18.38
C ASP A 38 26.20 7.17 17.83
N ILE A 39 25.33 8.17 18.01
CA ILE A 39 25.56 9.56 17.58
C ILE A 39 25.53 10.57 18.73
N ASP A 40 25.57 10.11 19.98
CA ASP A 40 25.48 10.93 21.20
C ASP A 40 24.32 11.95 21.13
N GLN A 41 23.17 11.49 20.70
CA GLN A 41 22.01 12.33 20.52
C GLN A 41 20.80 11.82 21.34
N GLN A 42 20.26 12.72 22.15
CA GLN A 42 19.04 12.50 22.90
C GLN A 42 17.93 13.41 22.39
N PHE A 43 16.75 12.87 22.16
CA PHE A 43 15.58 13.60 21.73
C PHE A 43 14.30 12.88 22.18
N TYR A 44 13.16 13.56 22.04
CA TYR A 44 11.87 12.93 22.18
C TYR A 44 11.21 12.84 20.80
N MET A 45 10.55 11.71 20.52
CA MET A 45 9.81 11.52 19.28
C MET A 45 8.32 11.33 19.58
N GLY A 46 7.46 11.87 18.72
CA GLY A 46 6.03 11.63 18.76
C GLY A 46 5.71 10.14 18.72
N LYS A 47 4.96 9.66 19.72
CA LYS A 47 4.55 8.26 19.81
C LYS A 47 3.74 7.81 18.59
N TYR A 48 3.03 8.75 18.00
CA TYR A 48 2.14 8.58 16.86
C TYR A 48 2.45 9.65 15.81
N GLU A 49 1.92 9.45 14.62
CA GLU A 49 1.84 10.51 13.61
C GLU A 49 0.96 11.65 14.11
N VAL A 50 1.21 12.87 13.64
CA VAL A 50 0.34 14.04 13.93
C VAL A 50 -1.04 13.77 13.37
N THR A 51 -2.04 13.94 14.23
CA THR A 51 -3.43 13.63 13.91
C THR A 51 -4.17 14.82 13.28
N VAL A 52 -5.30 14.54 12.66
CA VAL A 52 -6.22 15.54 12.14
C VAL A 52 -6.64 16.56 13.24
N ALA A 53 -6.90 16.07 14.48
CA ALA A 53 -7.28 16.92 15.59
C ALA A 53 -6.18 17.92 15.98
N GLU A 54 -4.92 17.48 16.00
CA GLU A 54 -3.76 18.33 16.30
C GLU A 54 -3.56 19.38 15.21
N PHE A 55 -3.58 18.96 13.95
CA PHE A 55 -3.41 19.85 12.80
C PHE A 55 -4.56 20.86 12.66
N GLN A 56 -5.78 20.44 12.98
CA GLN A 56 -6.94 21.35 12.97
C GLN A 56 -6.78 22.52 13.93
N ARG A 57 -6.10 22.35 15.09
CA ARG A 57 -5.78 23.44 16.01
C ARG A 57 -4.88 24.48 15.36
N PHE A 58 -3.88 24.03 14.62
CA PHE A 58 -3.00 24.91 13.86
C PHE A 58 -3.77 25.75 12.83
N VAL A 59 -4.61 25.09 12.04
CA VAL A 59 -5.42 25.78 11.03
C VAL A 59 -6.37 26.79 11.68
N GLN A 60 -7.02 26.41 12.79
CA GLN A 60 -7.93 27.31 13.53
C GLN A 60 -7.20 28.51 14.15
N ALA A 61 -5.98 28.30 14.65
CA ALA A 61 -5.20 29.37 15.29
C ALA A 61 -4.60 30.35 14.29
N THR A 62 -4.22 29.88 13.10
CA THR A 62 -3.42 30.66 12.15
C THR A 62 -4.17 31.08 10.89
N GLY A 63 -5.30 30.43 10.58
CA GLY A 63 -5.96 30.55 9.28
C GLY A 63 -5.14 29.92 8.15
N TYR A 64 -4.26 28.99 8.47
CA TYR A 64 -3.38 28.34 7.49
C TYR A 64 -4.17 27.67 6.37
N THR A 65 -3.73 27.91 5.14
CA THR A 65 -4.36 27.33 3.97
C THR A 65 -3.36 26.44 3.21
N ILE A 66 -3.72 25.21 2.99
CA ILE A 66 -2.97 24.30 2.12
C ILE A 66 -3.50 24.42 0.70
N PRO A 67 -2.63 24.47 -0.32
CA PRO A 67 -3.08 24.44 -1.71
C PRO A 67 -3.97 23.23 -1.98
N ASN A 68 -5.14 23.47 -2.58
CA ASN A 68 -6.07 22.39 -2.97
C ASN A 68 -5.53 21.62 -4.19
N LYS A 69 -4.43 20.88 -3.98
CA LYS A 69 -3.74 20.07 -4.99
C LYS A 69 -3.32 18.70 -4.48
N CYS A 70 -3.91 18.25 -3.38
CA CYS A 70 -3.58 16.93 -2.84
C CYS A 70 -3.98 15.82 -3.79
N MET A 71 -3.04 14.94 -4.07
CA MET A 71 -3.30 13.71 -4.79
C MET A 71 -3.95 12.68 -3.86
N VAL A 72 -5.25 12.43 -4.05
CA VAL A 72 -6.04 11.55 -3.20
C VAL A 72 -6.05 10.13 -3.76
N PHE A 73 -5.63 9.16 -2.96
CA PHE A 73 -5.47 7.75 -3.33
C PHE A 73 -6.64 6.85 -2.89
N THR A 74 -7.79 7.41 -2.51
CA THR A 74 -8.87 6.65 -1.89
C THR A 74 -9.84 5.96 -2.84
N LYS A 75 -9.94 6.40 -4.10
CA LYS A 75 -10.97 5.90 -5.03
C LYS A 75 -10.44 5.35 -6.35
N SER A 76 -9.16 5.51 -6.59
CA SER A 76 -8.50 4.89 -7.73
C SER A 76 -7.08 4.51 -7.30
N GLN A 77 -6.50 3.55 -7.96
CA GLN A 77 -5.11 3.13 -7.73
C GLN A 77 -4.10 4.26 -7.87
N TRP A 78 -4.49 5.30 -8.58
CA TRP A 78 -3.63 6.40 -8.94
C TRP A 78 -4.34 7.71 -8.63
N PRO A 79 -3.60 8.70 -8.14
CA PRO A 79 -4.15 10.00 -7.88
C PRO A 79 -4.83 10.55 -9.13
N SER A 80 -6.03 11.04 -8.98
CA SER A 80 -6.68 11.76 -10.06
C SER A 80 -6.23 13.22 -10.01
N PRO A 81 -5.42 13.69 -10.96
CA PRO A 81 -5.03 15.09 -11.03
C PRO A 81 -6.23 16.00 -11.32
N ASP A 82 -7.34 15.43 -11.83
CA ASP A 82 -8.55 16.16 -12.21
C ASP A 82 -9.46 16.49 -11.02
N LYS A 83 -9.20 15.91 -9.84
CA LYS A 83 -9.94 16.18 -8.60
C LYS A 83 -8.97 16.31 -7.44
N PRO A 84 -8.20 17.39 -7.40
CA PRO A 84 -7.31 17.63 -6.27
C PRO A 84 -8.14 17.82 -5.00
N GLY A 85 -7.66 17.24 -3.91
CA GLY A 85 -8.22 17.36 -2.59
C GLY A 85 -7.40 18.27 -1.68
N SER A 86 -7.86 18.41 -0.46
CA SER A 86 -7.19 19.09 0.66
C SER A 86 -7.18 18.17 1.87
N TRP A 87 -6.45 18.51 2.92
CA TRP A 87 -6.39 17.75 4.18
C TRP A 87 -7.76 17.52 4.83
N ASP A 88 -8.74 18.38 4.56
CA ASP A 88 -10.12 18.33 5.06
C ASP A 88 -11.12 17.82 4.00
N SER A 89 -10.66 17.27 2.90
CA SER A 89 -11.54 16.76 1.84
C SER A 89 -12.41 15.60 2.33
N PRO A 90 -13.70 15.58 1.97
CA PRO A 90 -14.64 14.55 2.43
C PRO A 90 -14.33 13.14 1.89
N GLU A 91 -13.53 13.03 0.83
CA GLU A 91 -13.06 11.75 0.31
C GLU A 91 -12.01 11.09 1.21
N LEU A 92 -11.32 11.89 2.03
CA LEU A 92 -10.49 11.39 3.09
C LEU A 92 -11.37 11.06 4.29
N VAL A 93 -11.14 9.92 4.91
CA VAL A 93 -11.84 9.58 6.15
C VAL A 93 -11.21 10.40 7.29
N ASN A 94 -11.63 11.68 7.41
CA ASN A 94 -11.05 12.66 8.32
C ASN A 94 -11.63 12.51 9.74
N GLU A 95 -11.33 11.39 10.39
CA GLU A 95 -11.60 11.26 11.81
C GLU A 95 -10.49 11.94 12.63
N PRO A 96 -10.82 12.57 13.77
CA PRO A 96 -9.88 13.39 14.54
C PRO A 96 -8.56 12.71 14.91
N PHE A 97 -8.56 11.38 15.07
CA PHE A 97 -7.40 10.60 15.51
C PHE A 97 -6.76 9.75 14.42
N ARG A 98 -7.06 10.02 13.15
CA ARG A 98 -6.28 9.51 12.03
C ARG A 98 -5.10 10.43 11.75
N PRO A 99 -4.01 9.93 11.15
CA PRO A 99 -2.92 10.81 10.73
C PRO A 99 -3.42 11.88 9.78
N VAL A 100 -2.96 13.10 9.96
CA VAL A 100 -3.22 14.14 8.96
C VAL A 100 -2.40 13.87 7.71
N VAL A 101 -3.06 13.92 6.57
CA VAL A 101 -2.46 13.73 5.25
C VAL A 101 -2.78 14.93 4.36
N CYS A 102 -2.26 14.97 3.15
CA CYS A 102 -2.45 16.12 2.26
C CYS A 102 -1.84 17.43 2.77
N VAL A 103 -0.73 17.36 3.50
CA VAL A 103 -0.09 18.51 4.12
C VAL A 103 1.14 18.98 3.33
N GLY A 104 2.00 18.05 2.89
CA GLY A 104 3.29 18.31 2.25
C GLY A 104 4.36 18.76 3.24
N VAL A 105 5.63 18.77 2.80
CA VAL A 105 6.78 19.05 3.68
C VAL A 105 6.70 20.46 4.30
N GLN A 106 6.38 21.46 3.50
CA GLN A 106 6.31 22.84 3.99
C GLN A 106 5.22 23.00 5.06
N GLY A 107 4.02 22.43 4.83
CA GLY A 107 2.93 22.50 5.81
C GLY A 107 3.25 21.80 7.12
N ALA A 108 4.01 20.69 7.06
CA ALA A 108 4.48 19.99 8.26
C ALA A 108 5.52 20.82 9.03
N MET A 109 6.42 21.49 8.33
CA MET A 109 7.39 22.43 8.94
C MET A 109 6.69 23.64 9.57
N ASP A 110 5.72 24.23 8.89
CA ASP A 110 4.95 25.39 9.39
C ASP A 110 4.15 25.00 10.64
N TYR A 111 3.57 23.81 10.68
CA TYR A 111 2.93 23.26 11.88
C TYR A 111 3.90 23.15 13.05
N ALA A 112 5.08 22.55 12.81
CA ALA A 112 6.11 22.40 13.86
C ALA A 112 6.58 23.76 14.40
N GLN A 113 6.77 24.74 13.51
CA GLN A 113 7.15 26.09 13.90
C GLN A 113 6.03 26.80 14.72
N TRP A 114 4.78 26.64 14.32
CA TRP A 114 3.64 27.16 15.10
C TRP A 114 3.60 26.53 16.50
N LEU A 115 3.71 25.21 16.60
CA LEU A 115 3.68 24.52 17.89
C LEU A 115 4.85 24.96 18.79
N THR A 116 6.05 25.14 18.20
CA THR A 116 7.22 25.71 18.89
C THR A 116 6.91 27.10 19.49
N LYS A 117 6.31 27.97 18.71
CA LYS A 117 5.94 29.32 19.14
C LYS A 117 4.91 29.32 20.25
N GLU A 118 3.88 28.47 20.15
CA GLU A 118 2.78 28.43 21.12
C GLU A 118 3.19 27.78 22.44
N THR A 119 4.13 26.83 22.39
CA THR A 119 4.55 26.06 23.59
C THR A 119 5.85 26.54 24.20
N GLY A 120 6.67 27.26 23.43
CA GLY A 120 8.04 27.62 23.81
C GLY A 120 9.03 26.46 23.77
N LYS A 121 8.63 25.29 23.23
CA LYS A 121 9.46 24.06 23.10
C LYS A 121 9.87 23.85 21.65
N SER A 122 11.08 23.37 21.40
CA SER A 122 11.68 23.25 20.05
C SER A 122 11.19 22.03 19.29
N TYR A 123 9.99 22.08 18.73
CA TYR A 123 9.43 21.04 17.86
C TYR A 123 9.92 21.18 16.42
N ARG A 124 10.24 20.06 15.79
CA ARG A 124 10.68 19.97 14.39
C ARG A 124 10.30 18.64 13.76
N LEU A 125 10.45 18.51 12.47
CA LEU A 125 10.44 17.20 11.80
C LEU A 125 11.71 16.40 12.19
N PRO A 126 11.65 15.05 12.21
CA PRO A 126 12.83 14.22 12.38
C PRO A 126 13.80 14.38 11.21
N THR A 127 15.08 14.12 11.44
CA THR A 127 15.98 13.75 10.35
C THR A 127 15.69 12.31 9.93
N ILE A 128 16.20 11.89 8.76
CA ILE A 128 16.00 10.49 8.33
C ILE A 128 16.75 9.52 9.25
N GLU A 129 17.90 9.90 9.75
CA GLU A 129 18.69 9.11 10.69
C GLU A 129 17.97 8.93 12.03
N GLU A 130 17.34 9.99 12.55
CA GLU A 130 16.50 9.91 13.76
C GLU A 130 15.29 9.01 13.54
N TYR A 131 14.68 9.12 12.35
CA TYR A 131 13.54 8.28 11.99
C TYR A 131 13.92 6.80 11.89
N GLU A 132 14.99 6.48 11.18
CA GLU A 132 15.47 5.09 10.99
C GLU A 132 15.88 4.45 12.31
N PHE A 133 16.61 5.19 13.17
CA PHE A 133 16.96 4.75 14.51
C PHE A 133 15.70 4.42 15.34
N ALA A 134 14.74 5.33 15.37
CA ALA A 134 13.51 5.18 16.10
C ALA A 134 12.64 4.03 15.55
N ALA A 135 12.57 3.88 14.23
CA ALA A 135 11.80 2.84 13.56
C ALA A 135 12.38 1.45 13.80
N LEU A 136 13.71 1.29 13.77
CA LEU A 136 14.38 0.02 14.08
C LEU A 136 14.37 -0.32 15.58
N ALA A 137 14.20 0.69 16.43
CA ALA A 137 14.13 0.52 17.89
C ALA A 137 15.30 -0.30 18.46
N GLY A 138 16.52 0.00 18.00
CA GLY A 138 17.75 -0.67 18.42
C GLY A 138 17.99 -2.05 17.80
N GLN A 139 17.11 -2.51 16.90
CA GLN A 139 17.30 -3.77 16.18
C GLN A 139 18.26 -3.60 14.99
N LYS A 140 18.98 -4.69 14.66
CA LYS A 140 19.82 -4.78 13.45
C LYS A 140 19.13 -5.56 12.33
N SER A 141 17.93 -6.06 12.60
CA SER A 141 17.10 -6.77 11.64
C SER A 141 16.45 -5.79 10.65
N ARG A 142 15.85 -6.31 9.60
CA ARG A 142 15.16 -5.55 8.56
C ARG A 142 14.04 -4.67 9.12
N PHE A 143 13.31 -5.17 10.11
CA PHE A 143 12.22 -4.49 10.81
C PHE A 143 12.43 -4.54 12.32
N ALA A 144 11.77 -3.65 13.05
CA ALA A 144 11.81 -3.64 14.50
C ALA A 144 11.26 -4.93 15.15
N PHE A 145 10.42 -5.68 14.43
CA PHE A 145 9.85 -6.96 14.85
C PHE A 145 10.57 -8.18 14.25
N GLY A 146 11.73 -8.00 13.61
CA GLY A 146 12.56 -9.10 13.08
C GLY A 146 12.74 -9.07 11.57
N GLU A 147 13.12 -10.21 11.01
CA GLU A 147 13.43 -10.33 9.59
C GLU A 147 12.16 -10.52 8.71
N ASP A 148 11.09 -11.03 9.24
CA ASP A 148 9.76 -11.25 8.60
C ASP A 148 9.73 -11.29 7.07
N TYR A 149 10.58 -12.15 6.47
CA TYR A 149 10.70 -12.26 5.02
C TYR A 149 9.41 -12.72 4.32
N GLU A 150 8.59 -13.47 5.01
CA GLU A 150 7.29 -13.93 4.50
C GLU A 150 6.17 -12.90 4.74
N HIS A 151 6.48 -11.79 5.41
CA HIS A 151 5.52 -10.75 5.78
C HIS A 151 4.30 -11.32 6.54
N SER A 152 4.54 -12.28 7.43
CA SER A 152 3.48 -12.94 8.21
C SER A 152 3.07 -12.11 9.42
N ASP A 153 4.02 -11.46 10.06
CA ASP A 153 3.84 -10.78 11.34
C ASP A 153 3.54 -9.28 11.17
N VAL A 154 3.85 -8.70 10.01
CA VAL A 154 3.74 -7.27 9.77
C VAL A 154 2.37 -6.71 10.08
N CYS A 155 1.28 -7.43 9.80
CA CYS A 155 -0.10 -6.99 10.08
C CYS A 155 -0.43 -6.88 11.58
N GLU A 156 0.42 -7.36 12.47
CA GLU A 156 0.28 -7.13 13.92
C GLU A 156 0.89 -5.80 14.35
N TYR A 157 1.84 -5.29 13.57
CA TYR A 157 2.60 -4.08 13.87
C TYR A 157 2.23 -2.89 13.01
N GLU A 158 1.72 -3.14 11.77
CA GLU A 158 1.61 -2.10 10.77
C GLU A 158 0.34 -2.25 9.90
N ASN A 159 -0.15 -1.12 9.40
CA ASN A 159 -1.18 -1.03 8.38
C ASN A 159 -0.50 -0.95 7.00
N VAL A 160 -0.64 -2.00 6.20
CA VAL A 160 0.04 -2.18 4.92
C VAL A 160 -0.91 -2.73 3.85
N GLU A 161 -0.44 -2.87 2.60
CA GLU A 161 -1.21 -3.51 1.53
C GLU A 161 -1.43 -4.99 1.81
N ASP A 162 -2.56 -5.33 2.39
CA ASP A 162 -2.95 -6.64 2.89
C ASP A 162 -4.20 -7.22 2.21
N ARG A 163 -4.73 -8.30 2.78
CA ARG A 163 -5.96 -8.95 2.27
C ARG A 163 -7.20 -8.09 2.38
N ALA A 164 -7.35 -7.32 3.47
CA ALA A 164 -8.53 -6.47 3.67
C ALA A 164 -8.54 -5.31 2.68
N ASN A 165 -7.39 -4.66 2.53
CA ASN A 165 -7.21 -3.58 1.57
C ASN A 165 -7.55 -4.04 0.14
N ILE A 166 -6.98 -5.17 -0.31
CA ILE A 166 -7.22 -5.72 -1.64
C ILE A 166 -8.67 -6.11 -1.87
N ALA A 167 -9.30 -6.77 -0.90
CA ALA A 167 -10.70 -7.16 -1.03
C ALA A 167 -11.61 -5.94 -1.19
N ALA A 168 -11.36 -4.89 -0.41
CA ALA A 168 -12.11 -3.66 -0.48
C ALA A 168 -11.86 -2.86 -1.77
N LEU A 169 -10.62 -2.77 -2.24
CA LEU A 169 -10.30 -2.12 -3.51
C LEU A 169 -10.96 -2.83 -4.69
N LYS A 170 -11.03 -4.17 -4.67
CA LYS A 170 -11.76 -4.93 -5.68
C LYS A 170 -13.26 -4.65 -5.62
N LEU A 171 -13.85 -4.63 -4.43
CA LEU A 171 -15.28 -4.36 -4.24
C LEU A 171 -15.65 -2.93 -4.67
N HIS A 172 -14.87 -1.94 -4.24
CA HIS A 172 -15.21 -0.54 -4.41
C HIS A 172 -14.79 0.02 -5.77
N HIS A 173 -13.73 -0.54 -6.36
CA HIS A 173 -13.09 0.05 -7.55
C HIS A 173 -12.87 -0.94 -8.70
N GLY A 174 -13.25 -2.22 -8.53
CA GLY A 174 -13.07 -3.25 -9.54
C GLY A 174 -11.61 -3.61 -9.82
N VAL A 175 -10.71 -3.20 -8.95
CA VAL A 175 -9.27 -3.35 -9.14
C VAL A 175 -8.78 -4.66 -8.54
N GLU A 176 -8.12 -5.46 -9.33
CA GLU A 176 -7.49 -6.71 -8.90
C GLU A 176 -5.99 -6.50 -8.67
N TYR A 177 -5.58 -6.45 -7.40
CA TYR A 177 -4.16 -6.50 -7.04
C TYR A 177 -3.72 -7.93 -6.76
N THR A 178 -2.53 -8.26 -7.20
CA THR A 178 -1.96 -9.62 -7.01
C THR A 178 -0.83 -9.66 -6.00
N ARG A 179 -0.44 -8.53 -5.44
CA ARG A 179 0.79 -8.35 -4.68
C ARG A 179 0.55 -7.84 -3.27
N SER A 180 -0.30 -8.37 -2.49
CA SER A 180 -0.41 -8.00 -1.08
C SER A 180 0.37 -8.96 -0.20
N VAL A 181 0.69 -8.53 1.00
CA VAL A 181 1.13 -9.44 2.06
C VAL A 181 0.02 -10.44 2.39
N ASP A 182 0.38 -11.64 2.81
CA ASP A 182 -0.61 -12.68 3.09
C ASP A 182 -1.02 -12.70 4.57
N CYS A 183 -1.28 -11.52 5.12
CA CYS A 183 -1.90 -11.36 6.42
C CYS A 183 -3.11 -10.41 6.30
N ASN A 184 -3.68 -9.99 7.41
CA ASN A 184 -4.84 -9.11 7.44
C ASN A 184 -4.75 -8.20 8.66
N ASP A 185 -4.42 -6.93 8.45
CA ASP A 185 -4.32 -5.93 9.50
C ASP A 185 -5.69 -5.36 9.91
N GLY A 186 -6.71 -5.55 9.09
CA GLY A 186 -8.09 -5.13 9.35
C GLY A 186 -8.40 -3.70 8.92
N ALA A 187 -7.53 -3.03 8.18
CA ALA A 187 -7.77 -1.69 7.64
C ALA A 187 -7.85 -1.71 6.11
N ILE A 188 -8.62 -0.77 5.55
CA ILE A 188 -8.71 -0.59 4.08
C ILE A 188 -7.82 0.55 3.64
N TYR A 189 -7.81 1.63 4.40
CA TYR A 189 -7.05 2.85 4.18
C TYR A 189 -6.23 3.17 5.44
N HIS A 190 -5.58 4.33 5.51
CA HIS A 190 -4.98 4.78 6.76
C HIS A 190 -6.02 4.77 7.89
N THR A 191 -5.60 4.43 9.08
CA THR A 191 -6.50 4.21 10.23
C THR A 191 -6.13 5.12 11.42
N VAL A 192 -6.88 5.03 12.49
CA VAL A 192 -6.59 5.71 13.76
C VAL A 192 -5.16 5.35 14.20
N VAL A 193 -4.38 6.32 14.63
CA VAL A 193 -3.00 6.11 15.08
C VAL A 193 -2.91 5.14 16.25
N GLY A 194 -1.85 4.35 16.32
CA GLY A 194 -1.62 3.42 17.43
C GLY A 194 -2.57 2.24 17.50
N MET A 195 -3.11 1.80 16.37
CA MET A 195 -4.00 0.62 16.32
C MET A 195 -3.25 -0.69 16.46
N TYR A 196 -1.99 -0.72 16.09
CA TYR A 196 -1.13 -1.91 16.03
C TYR A 196 -0.14 -1.93 17.18
N ARG A 197 0.63 -3.01 17.30
CA ARG A 197 1.65 -3.14 18.35
C ARG A 197 2.75 -2.11 18.14
N PRO A 198 3.24 -1.47 19.21
CA PRO A 198 4.40 -0.60 19.11
C PRO A 198 5.69 -1.42 18.93
N ASN A 199 6.72 -0.76 18.42
CA ASN A 199 8.07 -1.30 18.49
C ASN A 199 8.62 -1.29 19.96
N SER A 200 9.83 -1.79 20.17
CA SER A 200 10.41 -1.91 21.52
C SER A 200 10.67 -0.56 22.20
N PHE A 201 10.73 0.54 21.47
CA PHE A 201 10.78 1.89 22.03
C PHE A 201 9.40 2.45 22.40
N GLY A 202 8.32 1.77 22.01
CA GLY A 202 6.95 2.21 22.28
C GLY A 202 6.35 3.08 21.19
N LEU A 203 6.98 3.19 20.02
CA LEU A 203 6.49 3.93 18.86
C LEU A 203 5.59 3.04 18.00
N HIS A 204 4.51 3.63 17.47
CA HIS A 204 3.56 2.96 16.60
C HIS A 204 3.67 3.45 15.16
N ASP A 205 3.20 2.62 14.24
CA ASP A 205 2.94 2.96 12.83
C ASP A 205 4.20 3.45 12.07
N MET A 206 5.39 2.95 12.49
CA MET A 206 6.68 3.42 11.94
C MET A 206 6.98 2.92 10.53
N LEU A 207 6.29 1.89 10.07
CA LEU A 207 6.54 1.26 8.76
C LEU A 207 5.30 1.22 7.86
N GLY A 208 4.12 1.54 8.41
CA GLY A 208 2.83 1.45 7.74
C GLY A 208 1.98 2.70 7.91
N ASN A 209 0.69 2.56 7.76
CA ASN A 209 -0.32 3.61 7.87
C ASN A 209 -0.10 4.76 6.87
N VAL A 210 0.80 5.70 7.11
CA VAL A 210 1.23 6.74 6.16
C VAL A 210 2.74 6.85 6.12
N ARG A 211 3.31 7.23 4.97
CA ARG A 211 4.72 7.63 4.88
C ARG A 211 4.94 8.92 5.67
N GLU A 212 6.10 9.08 6.25
CA GLU A 212 6.35 10.21 7.12
C GLU A 212 7.42 11.14 6.59
N LEU A 213 7.04 12.41 6.52
CA LEU A 213 7.90 13.50 6.06
C LEU A 213 9.03 13.75 7.07
N THR A 214 10.24 13.96 6.55
CA THR A 214 11.41 14.35 7.35
C THR A 214 11.95 15.70 6.89
N GLN A 215 12.85 16.29 7.68
CA GLN A 215 13.54 17.52 7.29
C GLN A 215 14.82 17.31 6.48
N THR A 216 15.25 16.07 6.27
CA THR A 216 16.50 15.75 5.58
C THR A 216 16.38 16.01 4.09
N CYS A 217 17.12 17.00 3.59
CA CYS A 217 17.19 17.28 2.17
C CYS A 217 18.22 16.37 1.49
N ILE A 218 17.80 15.64 0.48
CA ILE A 218 18.69 14.75 -0.30
C ILE A 218 19.08 15.34 -1.66
N GLU A 219 18.32 16.30 -2.18
CA GLU A 219 18.64 16.96 -3.44
C GLU A 219 18.21 18.43 -3.39
N TYR A 220 19.14 19.33 -3.73
CA TYR A 220 18.86 20.76 -3.87
C TYR A 220 18.47 21.11 -5.30
N LYS A 221 17.75 22.23 -5.48
CA LYS A 221 17.44 22.75 -6.82
C LYS A 221 18.72 23.11 -7.56
N LYS A 222 18.81 22.75 -8.82
CA LYS A 222 20.04 22.94 -9.65
C LYS A 222 20.50 24.39 -9.74
N ASP A 223 19.55 25.32 -9.73
CA ASP A 223 19.80 26.75 -9.89
C ASP A 223 19.81 27.52 -8.56
N ASP A 224 19.54 26.81 -7.47
CA ASP A 224 19.44 27.42 -6.14
C ASP A 224 19.75 26.37 -5.05
N ASN A 225 21.02 26.32 -4.67
CA ASN A 225 21.52 25.39 -3.63
C ASN A 225 20.93 25.64 -2.22
N LYS A 226 20.06 26.60 -2.05
CA LYS A 226 19.41 26.91 -0.76
C LYS A 226 18.05 26.25 -0.61
N HIS A 227 17.40 25.89 -1.71
CA HIS A 227 16.09 25.28 -1.69
C HIS A 227 16.14 23.80 -2.04
N CYS A 228 15.64 22.99 -1.14
CA CYS A 228 15.53 21.55 -1.33
C CYS A 228 14.51 21.22 -2.43
N SER A 229 14.84 20.29 -3.31
CA SER A 229 13.94 19.75 -4.33
C SER A 229 13.36 18.39 -3.95
N ARG A 230 14.11 17.62 -3.15
CA ARG A 230 13.70 16.30 -2.66
C ARG A 230 14.10 16.10 -1.21
N TYR A 231 13.14 15.66 -0.41
CA TYR A 231 13.35 15.32 0.99
C TYR A 231 13.32 13.80 1.18
N ALA A 232 14.15 13.30 2.08
CA ALA A 232 14.04 11.93 2.56
C ALA A 232 12.68 11.70 3.22
N ILE A 233 12.14 10.48 3.11
CA ILE A 233 10.85 10.11 3.69
C ILE A 233 10.95 8.75 4.35
N GLY A 234 10.38 8.64 5.56
CA GLY A 234 10.37 7.43 6.34
C GLY A 234 9.17 6.53 6.10
N GLY A 235 9.27 5.29 6.51
CA GLY A 235 8.17 4.34 6.53
C GLY A 235 7.61 3.92 5.17
N SER A 236 6.42 3.37 5.19
CA SER A 236 5.61 2.98 4.03
C SER A 236 4.17 3.47 4.25
N ALA A 237 3.24 3.06 3.42
CA ALA A 237 1.85 3.47 3.54
C ALA A 237 0.91 2.28 3.40
N TRP A 238 -0.33 2.43 3.87
CA TRP A 238 -1.39 1.44 3.88
C TRP A 238 -1.62 0.68 2.55
N HIS A 239 -1.24 1.27 1.41
CA HIS A 239 -1.43 0.69 0.07
C HIS A 239 -0.15 0.12 -0.53
N TRP A 240 0.90 -0.04 0.27
CA TRP A 240 2.17 -0.63 -0.15
C TRP A 240 2.60 -1.74 0.78
N GLN A 241 3.35 -2.67 0.22
CA GLN A 241 4.03 -3.69 1.01
C GLN A 241 5.06 -3.05 1.96
N PRO A 242 5.35 -3.71 3.09
CA PRO A 242 6.39 -3.25 3.99
C PRO A 242 7.73 -3.17 3.28
N ARG A 243 8.49 -2.14 3.61
CA ARG A 243 9.77 -1.83 2.96
C ARG A 243 10.87 -1.77 3.99
N ASP A 244 12.10 -2.02 3.55
CA ASP A 244 13.27 -1.87 4.42
C ASP A 244 13.34 -0.45 4.98
N ILE A 245 13.55 -0.33 6.28
CA ILE A 245 13.54 0.97 6.96
C ILE A 245 14.73 1.81 6.50
N VAL A 246 15.92 1.21 6.40
CA VAL A 246 17.20 1.88 6.05
C VAL A 246 17.38 2.16 4.56
N LYS A 247 16.36 2.05 3.75
CA LYS A 247 16.51 2.28 2.31
C LYS A 247 16.07 3.68 1.93
N GLU A 248 17.00 4.42 1.32
CA GLU A 248 16.76 5.79 0.89
C GLU A 248 15.48 5.91 0.03
N ARG A 249 14.57 6.74 0.48
CA ARG A 249 13.35 7.12 -0.21
C ARG A 249 13.19 8.62 -0.14
N TRP A 250 12.45 9.14 -1.09
CA TRP A 250 12.27 10.58 -1.17
C TRP A 250 10.86 10.97 -1.62
N THR A 251 10.51 12.19 -1.30
CA THR A 251 9.34 12.90 -1.85
C THR A 251 9.79 14.22 -2.46
N ALA A 252 9.08 14.69 -3.49
CA ALA A 252 9.36 16.02 -4.03
C ALA A 252 8.89 17.10 -3.05
N ALA A 253 9.60 18.20 -3.00
CA ALA A 253 9.29 19.30 -2.06
C ALA A 253 7.88 19.90 -2.26
N ASP A 254 7.33 19.81 -3.47
CA ASP A 254 6.01 20.32 -3.84
C ASP A 254 4.93 19.23 -3.92
N PHE A 255 5.28 17.99 -3.61
CA PHE A 255 4.33 16.89 -3.59
C PHE A 255 3.40 17.01 -2.37
N ILE A 256 2.12 16.82 -2.58
CA ILE A 256 1.09 16.75 -1.54
C ILE A 256 0.21 15.56 -1.87
N GLY A 257 0.21 14.55 -1.00
CA GLY A 257 -0.55 13.32 -1.22
C GLY A 257 -1.22 12.79 0.02
N SER A 258 -2.29 12.01 -0.16
CA SER A 258 -3.05 11.39 0.94
C SER A 258 -2.39 10.15 1.54
N ILE A 259 -1.15 9.90 1.18
CA ILE A 259 -0.33 8.79 1.69
C ILE A 259 0.84 9.26 2.54
N GLU A 260 0.99 10.57 2.70
CA GLU A 260 2.06 11.21 3.44
C GLU A 260 1.50 12.00 4.62
N GLY A 261 1.96 11.64 5.80
CA GLY A 261 1.78 12.34 7.05
C GLY A 261 3.13 12.70 7.65
N PHE A 262 3.17 12.96 8.94
CA PHE A 262 4.41 13.28 9.64
C PHE A 262 4.26 13.09 11.14
N ARG A 263 5.38 12.92 11.83
CA ARG A 263 5.49 13.04 13.30
C ARG A 263 6.54 14.08 13.67
N LEU A 264 6.53 14.49 14.93
CA LEU A 264 7.44 15.51 15.43
C LEU A 264 8.51 14.91 16.31
N VAL A 265 9.60 15.65 16.40
CA VAL A 265 10.69 15.50 17.37
C VAL A 265 10.75 16.74 18.24
N LEU A 266 11.06 16.55 19.52
CA LEU A 266 11.38 17.59 20.48
C LEU A 266 12.81 17.38 20.98
N ASP A 267 13.63 18.43 20.98
CA ASP A 267 14.99 18.35 21.46
C ASP A 267 15.07 18.05 22.96
N ALA A 268 15.97 17.15 23.39
CA ALA A 268 15.98 16.57 24.74
C ALA A 268 16.28 17.55 25.90
N LYS A 269 16.68 18.77 25.60
CA LYS A 269 16.94 19.80 26.63
C LYS A 269 15.65 20.27 27.32
N GLU A 270 14.52 19.90 26.80
CA GLU A 270 13.21 20.35 27.24
C GLU A 270 12.45 19.18 27.88
N LEU A 271 11.92 19.38 29.09
CA LEU A 271 11.09 18.37 29.74
C LEU A 271 9.81 18.19 28.94
N ALA A 272 9.58 16.98 28.44
CA ALA A 272 8.31 16.60 27.85
C ALA A 272 7.25 16.53 28.97
N ILE A 273 6.42 17.55 29.08
CA ILE A 273 5.26 17.53 29.96
C ILE A 273 4.12 16.92 29.15
N ASP A 274 3.62 15.78 29.60
CA ASP A 274 2.47 15.14 28.98
C ASP A 274 1.17 15.83 29.43
N HIS A 275 0.71 16.81 28.67
CA HIS A 275 -0.50 17.59 28.94
C HIS A 275 -1.78 17.02 28.33
N SER A 276 -1.75 15.85 27.72
CA SER A 276 -2.80 15.42 26.81
C SER A 276 -3.72 14.31 27.32
N GLU A 277 -4.11 14.33 28.61
CA GLU A 277 -5.04 13.33 29.15
C GLU A 277 -6.37 13.28 28.38
N GLN A 278 -6.90 14.44 27.96
CA GLN A 278 -8.11 14.50 27.15
C GLN A 278 -7.88 13.91 25.76
N PHE A 279 -6.73 14.18 25.15
CA PHE A 279 -6.36 13.61 23.85
C PHE A 279 -6.22 12.10 23.98
N LYS A 280 -5.52 11.60 24.99
CA LYS A 280 -5.35 10.15 25.24
C LYS A 280 -6.69 9.45 25.44
N ALA A 281 -7.60 10.03 26.21
CA ALA A 281 -8.93 9.47 26.41
C ALA A 281 -9.74 9.43 25.10
N GLY A 282 -9.68 10.50 24.32
CA GLY A 282 -10.30 10.58 22.99
C GLY A 282 -9.72 9.55 22.02
N LEU A 283 -8.40 9.42 21.98
CA LEU A 283 -7.70 8.44 21.15
C LEU A 283 -8.10 7.01 21.52
N LEU A 284 -8.09 6.68 22.83
CA LEU A 284 -8.52 5.36 23.29
C LEU A 284 -9.95 5.02 22.86
N HIS A 285 -10.84 6.00 22.93
CA HIS A 285 -12.22 5.83 22.46
C HIS A 285 -12.28 5.61 20.94
N ALA A 286 -11.52 6.38 20.16
CA ALA A 286 -11.44 6.22 18.71
C ALA A 286 -10.86 4.85 18.32
N GLN A 287 -9.78 4.42 18.99
CA GLN A 287 -9.20 3.09 18.80
C GLN A 287 -10.18 1.95 19.12
N LYS A 288 -10.98 2.08 20.20
CA LYS A 288 -12.01 1.07 20.52
C LYS A 288 -13.06 0.96 19.41
N ARG A 289 -13.51 2.08 18.85
CA ARG A 289 -14.47 2.08 17.72
C ARG A 289 -13.84 1.46 16.47
N ALA A 290 -12.63 1.91 16.10
CA ALA A 290 -11.93 1.39 14.94
C ALA A 290 -11.67 -0.12 15.02
N ARG A 291 -11.39 -0.67 16.22
CA ARG A 291 -11.20 -2.12 16.43
C ARG A 291 -12.43 -2.93 16.06
N VAL A 292 -13.64 -2.39 16.22
CA VAL A 292 -14.87 -3.09 15.81
C VAL A 292 -14.86 -3.32 14.29
N GLU A 293 -14.53 -2.28 13.51
CA GLU A 293 -14.43 -2.38 12.05
C GLU A 293 -13.25 -3.26 11.62
N HIS A 294 -12.09 -3.12 12.27
CA HIS A 294 -10.92 -3.96 12.00
C HIS A 294 -11.23 -5.45 12.24
N ASN A 295 -11.90 -5.79 13.35
CA ASN A 295 -12.25 -7.17 13.64
C ASN A 295 -13.22 -7.75 12.60
N LYS A 296 -14.13 -6.94 12.10
CA LYS A 296 -15.01 -7.32 11.00
C LYS A 296 -14.22 -7.64 9.73
N LEU A 297 -13.28 -6.77 9.34
CA LEU A 297 -12.43 -6.98 8.18
C LEU A 297 -11.44 -8.15 8.39
N LYS A 298 -10.89 -8.32 9.60
CA LYS A 298 -10.04 -9.47 9.96
C LYS A 298 -10.76 -10.81 9.83
N SER A 299 -12.08 -10.81 9.92
CA SER A 299 -12.90 -12.02 9.73
C SER A 299 -13.09 -12.42 8.26
N LEU A 300 -12.51 -11.67 7.29
CA LEU A 300 -12.54 -12.06 5.89
C LEU A 300 -11.83 -13.40 5.66
N PRO A 301 -12.39 -14.26 4.82
CA PRO A 301 -11.83 -15.58 4.62
C PRO A 301 -10.46 -15.49 3.90
N SER A 302 -9.60 -16.44 4.20
CA SER A 302 -8.39 -16.66 3.40
C SER A 302 -8.72 -17.09 1.97
N ALA A 303 -7.75 -16.98 1.07
CA ALA A 303 -7.90 -17.54 -0.26
C ALA A 303 -8.16 -19.04 -0.18
N PRO A 304 -9.10 -19.59 -0.98
CA PRO A 304 -9.23 -21.04 -1.13
C PRO A 304 -7.91 -21.64 -1.61
N LYS A 305 -7.57 -22.82 -1.11
CA LYS A 305 -6.34 -23.52 -1.48
C LYS A 305 -6.64 -24.80 -2.25
N SER A 306 -5.62 -25.36 -2.86
CA SER A 306 -5.68 -26.70 -3.45
C SER A 306 -6.80 -26.87 -4.48
N LEU A 307 -7.13 -25.82 -5.25
CA LEU A 307 -8.10 -25.97 -6.33
C LEU A 307 -7.56 -26.97 -7.35
N VAL A 308 -8.34 -28.02 -7.58
CA VAL A 308 -8.07 -29.05 -8.58
C VAL A 308 -9.23 -29.17 -9.54
N SER A 309 -8.95 -29.59 -10.75
CA SER A 309 -9.94 -29.88 -11.80
C SER A 309 -9.80 -31.32 -12.27
N LYS A 310 -10.91 -31.96 -12.52
CA LYS A 310 -10.98 -33.31 -13.08
C LYS A 310 -11.97 -33.32 -14.23
N ASP A 311 -11.49 -33.64 -15.42
CA ASP A 311 -12.34 -33.81 -16.59
C ASP A 311 -13.21 -35.07 -16.42
N LEU A 312 -14.49 -34.90 -16.61
CA LEU A 312 -15.48 -35.97 -16.57
C LEU A 312 -15.93 -36.31 -18.01
N ARG A 313 -16.70 -37.38 -18.12
CA ARG A 313 -17.41 -37.68 -19.37
C ARG A 313 -18.43 -36.58 -19.69
N ASP A 314 -18.87 -36.48 -20.94
CA ASP A 314 -19.86 -35.53 -21.40
C ASP A 314 -19.46 -34.04 -21.25
N HIS A 315 -18.19 -33.76 -21.43
CA HIS A 315 -17.65 -32.39 -21.37
C HIS A 315 -17.92 -31.65 -20.05
N GLN A 316 -17.95 -32.35 -18.95
CA GLN A 316 -18.10 -31.76 -17.62
C GLN A 316 -16.75 -31.70 -16.91
N VAL A 317 -16.59 -30.69 -16.04
CA VAL A 317 -15.41 -30.54 -15.21
C VAL A 317 -15.83 -30.51 -13.74
N GLN A 318 -15.33 -31.46 -12.95
CA GLN A 318 -15.43 -31.41 -11.50
C GLN A 318 -14.31 -30.53 -10.96
N LEU A 319 -14.66 -29.62 -10.08
CA LEU A 319 -13.75 -28.71 -9.39
C LEU A 319 -13.91 -28.92 -7.88
N ASP A 320 -12.79 -29.11 -7.21
CA ASP A 320 -12.73 -29.30 -5.77
C ASP A 320 -11.64 -28.40 -5.20
N TRP A 321 -11.85 -27.84 -3.99
CA TRP A 321 -10.87 -27.02 -3.31
C TRP A 321 -10.98 -27.18 -1.79
N GLU A 322 -9.96 -26.76 -1.06
CA GLU A 322 -10.01 -26.70 0.40
C GLU A 322 -10.93 -25.58 0.86
N ALA A 323 -11.82 -25.89 1.80
CA ALA A 323 -12.73 -24.91 2.36
C ALA A 323 -11.97 -23.79 3.08
N ALA A 324 -12.30 -22.54 2.78
CA ALA A 324 -11.81 -21.40 3.54
C ALA A 324 -12.44 -21.42 4.95
N HIS A 325 -11.65 -21.00 5.95
CA HIS A 325 -12.13 -20.92 7.32
C HIS A 325 -13.11 -19.75 7.51
N GLY A 326 -14.13 -19.94 8.33
CA GLY A 326 -15.07 -18.92 8.78
C GLY A 326 -16.53 -19.29 8.53
N GLU A 327 -17.41 -18.82 9.39
CA GLU A 327 -18.87 -18.96 9.23
C GLU A 327 -19.37 -18.00 8.14
N GLY A 328 -20.39 -18.44 7.40
CA GLY A 328 -21.04 -17.63 6.37
C GLY A 328 -20.20 -17.40 5.11
N VAL A 329 -19.13 -18.17 4.92
CA VAL A 329 -18.30 -18.12 3.72
C VAL A 329 -19.00 -18.82 2.57
N THR A 330 -19.07 -18.15 1.43
CA THR A 330 -19.48 -18.70 0.13
C THR A 330 -18.35 -18.58 -0.88
N TYR A 331 -18.52 -19.14 -2.07
CA TYR A 331 -17.48 -19.10 -3.09
C TYR A 331 -18.00 -18.55 -4.41
N ALA A 332 -17.13 -17.81 -5.10
CA ALA A 332 -17.32 -17.34 -6.46
C ALA A 332 -16.31 -18.01 -7.38
N LEU A 333 -16.79 -18.79 -8.33
CA LEU A 333 -16.00 -19.54 -9.30
C LEU A 333 -15.91 -18.74 -10.61
N TYR A 334 -14.71 -18.63 -11.13
CA TYR A 334 -14.43 -17.97 -12.40
C TYR A 334 -13.74 -18.94 -13.36
N ARG A 335 -14.01 -18.78 -14.64
CA ARG A 335 -13.28 -19.47 -15.71
C ARG A 335 -12.77 -18.48 -16.75
N SER A 336 -11.71 -18.84 -17.42
CA SER A 336 -11.17 -18.16 -18.59
C SER A 336 -10.87 -19.18 -19.66
N VAL A 337 -11.34 -18.90 -20.88
CA VAL A 337 -11.12 -19.77 -22.05
C VAL A 337 -10.02 -19.12 -22.89
N LEU A 338 -8.98 -19.89 -23.21
CA LEU A 338 -8.03 -19.48 -24.24
C LEU A 338 -8.66 -19.80 -25.61
N ASP A 339 -8.51 -18.89 -26.56
CA ASP A 339 -8.93 -19.17 -27.92
C ASP A 339 -8.12 -20.33 -28.52
N SER A 340 -8.60 -20.89 -29.63
CA SER A 340 -7.95 -22.03 -30.31
C SER A 340 -6.54 -21.73 -30.82
N LYS A 341 -6.09 -20.47 -30.75
CA LYS A 341 -4.74 -20.03 -31.15
C LYS A 341 -3.86 -19.67 -29.96
N GLY A 342 -4.36 -19.87 -28.72
CA GLY A 342 -3.66 -19.48 -27.50
C GLY A 342 -3.51 -17.96 -27.36
N LYS A 343 -4.19 -17.17 -28.19
CA LYS A 343 -4.18 -15.72 -28.14
C LYS A 343 -5.33 -15.23 -27.25
N GLY A 344 -5.02 -14.50 -26.25
CA GLY A 344 -6.02 -13.77 -25.48
C GLY A 344 -5.48 -13.36 -24.11
N THR A 345 -5.72 -12.11 -23.74
CA THR A 345 -5.73 -11.73 -22.34
C THR A 345 -6.76 -12.61 -21.65
N ARG A 346 -6.34 -13.34 -20.59
CA ARG A 346 -7.25 -14.15 -19.79
C ARG A 346 -8.39 -13.27 -19.26
N GLN A 347 -9.51 -13.29 -19.97
CA GLN A 347 -10.73 -12.65 -19.48
C GLN A 347 -11.45 -13.63 -18.57
N TRP A 348 -11.49 -13.33 -17.28
CA TRP A 348 -12.17 -14.13 -16.32
C TRP A 348 -13.68 -13.85 -16.34
N GLN A 349 -14.46 -14.89 -16.54
CA GLN A 349 -15.91 -14.84 -16.50
C GLN A 349 -16.40 -15.55 -15.24
N LEU A 350 -17.36 -14.93 -14.54
CA LEU A 350 -18.03 -15.56 -13.41
C LEU A 350 -18.86 -16.74 -13.91
N VAL A 351 -18.58 -17.92 -13.39
CA VAL A 351 -19.35 -19.16 -13.68
C VAL A 351 -20.50 -19.29 -12.71
N LYS A 352 -20.20 -19.13 -11.42
CA LYS A 352 -21.17 -19.26 -10.34
C LYS A 352 -20.68 -18.50 -9.11
N ASP A 353 -21.60 -17.85 -8.43
CA ASP A 353 -21.42 -17.24 -7.12
C ASP A 353 -22.32 -17.90 -6.06
N GLY A 354 -22.12 -17.54 -4.82
CA GLY A 354 -22.92 -18.01 -3.70
C GLY A 354 -22.82 -19.52 -3.44
N LEU A 355 -21.75 -20.18 -3.91
CA LEU A 355 -21.53 -21.61 -3.63
C LEU A 355 -21.24 -21.81 -2.15
N SER A 356 -22.01 -22.64 -1.47
CA SER A 356 -21.82 -22.97 -0.06
C SER A 356 -20.88 -24.16 0.17
N ALA A 357 -20.67 -24.99 -0.85
CA ALA A 357 -19.77 -26.15 -0.79
C ALA A 357 -18.45 -25.84 -1.48
N PRO A 358 -17.31 -26.43 -1.02
CA PRO A 358 -16.00 -26.21 -1.62
C PRO A 358 -15.77 -27.10 -2.88
N ASN A 359 -16.81 -27.23 -3.67
CA ASN A 359 -16.78 -27.95 -4.94
C ASN A 359 -17.85 -27.43 -5.91
N TYR A 360 -17.65 -27.69 -7.18
CA TYR A 360 -18.62 -27.36 -8.22
C TYR A 360 -18.42 -28.23 -9.45
N ARG A 361 -19.50 -28.57 -10.12
CA ARG A 361 -19.47 -29.21 -11.42
C ARG A 361 -19.88 -28.26 -12.50
N ASP A 362 -18.90 -27.84 -13.33
CA ASP A 362 -19.14 -27.01 -14.50
C ASP A 362 -19.69 -27.89 -15.63
N SER A 363 -20.94 -27.67 -16.02
CA SER A 363 -21.65 -28.49 -16.98
C SER A 363 -21.59 -27.96 -18.42
N ASN A 364 -20.95 -26.84 -18.64
CA ASN A 364 -20.81 -26.22 -19.96
C ASN A 364 -19.33 -25.88 -20.29
N PRO A 365 -18.41 -26.80 -20.13
CA PRO A 365 -17.05 -26.59 -20.56
C PRO A 365 -17.01 -26.63 -22.09
N LEU A 366 -16.46 -25.59 -22.65
CA LEU A 366 -16.11 -25.56 -24.06
C LEU A 366 -15.04 -26.63 -24.34
N SER A 367 -14.99 -27.16 -25.56
CA SER A 367 -13.98 -28.13 -26.00
C SER A 367 -12.54 -27.58 -26.01
N SER A 368 -12.32 -26.45 -25.38
CA SER A 368 -11.06 -25.69 -25.34
C SER A 368 -10.37 -25.82 -23.99
N PHE A 369 -9.12 -25.41 -23.91
CA PHE A 369 -8.38 -25.35 -22.67
C PHE A 369 -8.96 -24.23 -21.77
N ILE A 370 -9.39 -24.62 -20.58
CA ILE A 370 -10.06 -23.75 -19.62
C ILE A 370 -9.19 -23.61 -18.38
N SER A 371 -9.09 -22.38 -17.89
CA SER A 371 -8.48 -22.07 -16.60
C SER A 371 -9.58 -21.74 -15.60
N TYR A 372 -9.46 -22.22 -14.36
CA TYR A 372 -10.38 -21.94 -13.27
C TYR A 372 -9.67 -21.29 -12.11
N LYS A 373 -10.35 -20.37 -11.44
CA LYS A 373 -9.98 -19.84 -10.12
C LYS A 373 -11.24 -19.68 -9.27
N VAL A 374 -11.06 -19.74 -7.97
CA VAL A 374 -12.14 -19.56 -7.00
C VAL A 374 -11.74 -18.53 -5.96
N HIS A 375 -12.69 -17.71 -5.54
CA HIS A 375 -12.55 -16.78 -4.44
C HIS A 375 -13.52 -17.17 -3.33
N ALA A 376 -13.10 -17.05 -2.09
CA ALA A 376 -14.01 -17.08 -0.96
C ALA A 376 -14.67 -15.71 -0.81
N VAL A 377 -15.94 -15.68 -0.43
CA VAL A 377 -16.74 -14.46 -0.33
C VAL A 377 -17.42 -14.41 1.03
N LYS A 378 -17.29 -13.29 1.72
CA LYS A 378 -18.02 -13.00 2.94
C LYS A 378 -18.49 -11.55 2.93
N GLU A 379 -19.76 -11.32 3.20
CA GLU A 379 -20.37 -9.97 3.21
C GLU A 379 -20.10 -9.17 1.92
N GLY A 380 -20.08 -9.83 0.76
CA GLY A 380 -19.82 -9.24 -0.55
C GLY A 380 -18.33 -9.03 -0.89
N MET A 381 -17.44 -9.13 0.09
CA MET A 381 -15.99 -8.99 -0.13
C MET A 381 -15.37 -10.32 -0.54
N GLN A 382 -14.51 -10.28 -1.54
CA GLN A 382 -13.82 -11.46 -2.08
C GLN A 382 -12.39 -11.56 -1.54
N SER A 383 -11.98 -12.77 -1.16
CA SER A 383 -10.59 -13.10 -0.87
C SER A 383 -9.70 -12.97 -2.13
N LYS A 384 -8.38 -13.14 -1.96
CA LYS A 384 -7.50 -13.49 -3.09
C LYS A 384 -8.02 -14.74 -3.82
N ALA A 385 -7.64 -14.87 -5.09
CA ALA A 385 -7.94 -16.08 -5.84
C ALA A 385 -7.16 -17.29 -5.28
N SER A 386 -7.73 -18.47 -5.44
CA SER A 386 -7.01 -19.73 -5.32
C SER A 386 -5.84 -19.84 -6.32
N ASN A 387 -5.07 -20.91 -6.26
CA ASN A 387 -4.29 -21.37 -7.40
C ASN A 387 -5.19 -21.56 -8.62
N ILE A 388 -4.59 -21.52 -9.82
CA ILE A 388 -5.31 -21.80 -11.07
C ILE A 388 -5.32 -23.32 -11.29
N ALA A 389 -6.52 -23.88 -11.56
CA ALA A 389 -6.71 -25.22 -12.06
C ALA A 389 -7.01 -25.17 -13.57
N TYR A 390 -6.64 -26.23 -14.28
CA TYR A 390 -6.76 -26.30 -15.73
C TYR A 390 -7.56 -27.54 -16.14
N SER A 391 -8.37 -27.42 -17.18
CA SER A 391 -9.17 -28.47 -17.76
C SER A 391 -9.06 -28.43 -19.30
N GLY A 392 -9.22 -29.59 -19.95
CA GLY A 392 -9.09 -29.72 -21.37
C GLY A 392 -7.64 -29.93 -21.85
N GLN A 393 -7.48 -30.07 -23.14
CA GLN A 393 -6.15 -30.22 -23.73
C GLN A 393 -5.57 -28.86 -24.10
N TYR A 394 -4.44 -28.55 -23.47
CA TYR A 394 -3.66 -27.39 -23.89
C TYR A 394 -3.20 -27.58 -25.34
N PRO A 395 -3.32 -26.57 -26.21
CA PRO A 395 -2.77 -26.66 -27.54
C PRO A 395 -1.27 -26.88 -27.42
N LYS A 396 -0.83 -28.09 -27.73
CA LYS A 396 0.59 -28.43 -27.73
C LYS A 396 1.28 -27.68 -28.86
N LEU A 397 2.41 -27.10 -28.55
CA LEU A 397 3.19 -26.39 -29.54
C LEU A 397 3.90 -27.40 -30.44
N ALA A 398 3.60 -27.34 -31.73
CA ALA A 398 4.30 -28.19 -32.70
C ALA A 398 5.76 -27.72 -32.86
N ILE A 399 6.68 -28.63 -32.99
CA ILE A 399 8.08 -28.32 -33.28
C ILE A 399 8.18 -27.55 -34.60
N GLY A 400 9.00 -26.50 -34.63
CA GLY A 400 9.19 -25.66 -35.80
C GLY A 400 8.28 -24.40 -35.81
N GLN A 401 7.36 -24.26 -34.88
CA GLN A 401 6.57 -23.05 -34.75
C GLN A 401 7.29 -21.99 -33.93
N LYS A 402 7.18 -20.73 -34.36
CA LYS A 402 7.56 -19.59 -33.54
C LYS A 402 6.47 -19.37 -32.49
N VAL A 403 6.88 -19.36 -31.23
CA VAL A 403 5.98 -19.15 -30.10
C VAL A 403 6.37 -17.84 -29.44
N GLU A 404 5.41 -16.97 -29.29
CA GLU A 404 5.60 -15.76 -28.51
C GLU A 404 5.57 -16.12 -27.01
N ALA A 405 6.44 -15.49 -26.22
CA ALA A 405 6.63 -15.84 -24.80
C ALA A 405 5.36 -15.63 -23.95
N GLU A 406 4.45 -14.76 -24.37
CA GLU A 406 3.16 -14.53 -23.71
C GLU A 406 2.17 -15.70 -23.83
N HIS A 407 2.45 -16.69 -24.69
CA HIS A 407 1.61 -17.88 -24.86
C HIS A 407 2.00 -19.04 -23.92
N TYR A 408 2.53 -18.71 -22.74
CA TYR A 408 2.84 -19.72 -21.73
C TYR A 408 1.55 -20.27 -21.07
N PHE A 409 1.56 -21.52 -20.69
CA PHE A 409 0.41 -22.10 -19.99
C PHE A 409 0.52 -21.98 -18.45
N SER A 410 1.68 -21.80 -17.91
CA SER A 410 1.91 -21.58 -16.50
C SER A 410 3.12 -20.69 -16.28
N GLN A 411 3.06 -19.83 -15.26
CA GLN A 411 4.10 -18.86 -14.96
C GLN A 411 4.30 -18.64 -13.46
N ARG A 412 5.46 -18.10 -13.13
CA ARG A 412 5.76 -17.54 -11.83
C ARG A 412 6.63 -16.30 -12.00
N HIS A 413 6.29 -15.22 -11.30
CA HIS A 413 7.03 -13.96 -11.34
C HIS A 413 7.32 -13.43 -12.75
N SER A 414 6.33 -13.47 -13.63
CA SER A 414 6.41 -12.88 -14.96
C SER A 414 5.32 -11.83 -15.15
N MET A 415 5.60 -10.82 -15.94
CA MET A 415 4.67 -9.75 -16.28
C MET A 415 4.63 -9.55 -17.78
N LEU A 416 3.42 -9.35 -18.31
CA LEU A 416 3.24 -8.86 -19.67
C LEU A 416 3.37 -7.34 -19.68
N SER A 417 4.23 -6.82 -20.53
CA SER A 417 4.33 -5.39 -20.78
C SER A 417 4.42 -5.10 -22.27
N LYS A 418 3.99 -3.92 -22.67
CA LYS A 418 4.14 -3.45 -24.06
C LYS A 418 5.35 -2.52 -24.10
N LYS A 419 6.32 -2.84 -24.95
CA LYS A 419 7.49 -2.02 -25.17
C LYS A 419 7.77 -1.94 -26.67
N ASP A 420 7.88 -0.73 -27.18
CA ASP A 420 8.16 -0.47 -28.60
C ASP A 420 7.22 -1.26 -29.56
N GLU A 421 5.91 -1.21 -29.28
CA GLU A 421 4.85 -1.94 -30.03
C GLU A 421 4.93 -3.48 -29.94
N LEU A 422 5.94 -4.04 -29.29
CA LEU A 422 6.07 -5.46 -29.05
C LEU A 422 5.51 -5.83 -27.67
N GLN A 423 4.75 -6.90 -27.62
CA GLN A 423 4.41 -7.53 -26.35
C GLN A 423 5.63 -8.29 -25.85
N VAL A 424 6.05 -8.02 -24.61
CA VAL A 424 7.19 -8.70 -23.98
C VAL A 424 6.78 -9.29 -22.65
N VAL A 425 7.32 -10.46 -22.35
CA VAL A 425 7.20 -11.07 -21.01
C VAL A 425 8.44 -10.69 -20.23
N GLY A 426 8.26 -9.92 -19.18
CA GLY A 426 9.29 -9.67 -18.21
C GLY A 426 9.35 -10.84 -17.22
N LEU A 427 10.51 -11.47 -17.08
CA LEU A 427 10.80 -12.39 -15.99
C LEU A 427 11.54 -11.62 -14.92
N SER A 428 10.98 -11.59 -13.71
CA SER A 428 11.62 -10.94 -12.58
C SER A 428 12.14 -12.01 -11.62
N THR A 429 13.43 -12.00 -11.40
CA THR A 429 14.07 -12.81 -10.36
C THR A 429 13.93 -12.15 -8.99
N ASN A 430 13.77 -10.83 -8.98
CA ASN A 430 13.40 -10.04 -7.81
C ASN A 430 11.96 -9.61 -8.04
N ALA A 431 11.06 -10.02 -7.23
CA ALA A 431 9.64 -9.95 -7.46
C ALA A 431 9.08 -8.55 -7.63
N ASP A 432 9.89 -7.53 -7.79
CA ASP A 432 9.37 -6.20 -7.96
C ASP A 432 10.25 -5.24 -8.74
N HIS A 433 9.83 -4.95 -9.97
CA HIS A 433 10.26 -3.74 -10.66
C HIS A 433 9.64 -2.46 -10.07
N HIS A 434 8.73 -2.56 -9.12
CA HIS A 434 8.04 -1.43 -8.49
C HIS A 434 8.26 -1.32 -6.98
N THR A 435 8.89 -2.29 -6.35
CA THR A 435 9.45 -2.08 -5.02
C THR A 435 10.91 -1.68 -5.19
N PRO A 436 11.26 -0.44 -4.90
CA PRO A 436 12.65 -0.01 -4.88
C PRO A 436 13.52 -0.89 -3.98
N ASP A 437 12.89 -1.70 -3.18
CA ASP A 437 13.46 -2.40 -2.04
C ASP A 437 13.99 -3.80 -2.36
N GLY A 438 13.68 -4.32 -3.55
CA GLY A 438 14.33 -5.53 -4.05
C GLY A 438 14.24 -6.75 -3.13
N TYR A 439 13.28 -6.79 -2.20
CA TYR A 439 13.27 -7.82 -1.19
C TYR A 439 12.03 -8.70 -1.27
N ILE A 440 12.13 -9.73 -2.09
CA ILE A 440 11.42 -10.99 -1.90
C ILE A 440 12.48 -12.08 -1.97
N PRO A 441 12.45 -13.10 -1.09
CA PRO A 441 13.40 -14.19 -1.15
C PRO A 441 13.44 -14.73 -2.58
N PHE A 442 14.65 -14.91 -3.08
CA PHE A 442 14.93 -15.35 -4.44
C PHE A 442 14.07 -16.56 -4.80
N LYS A 443 12.98 -16.32 -5.52
CA LYS A 443 12.16 -17.38 -6.13
C LYS A 443 12.34 -17.24 -7.64
N PRO A 444 12.87 -18.23 -8.34
CA PRO A 444 13.11 -18.10 -9.77
C PRO A 444 11.81 -17.85 -10.52
N ALA A 445 11.84 -16.89 -11.44
CA ALA A 445 10.77 -16.70 -12.40
C ALA A 445 10.83 -17.76 -13.47
N TRP A 446 9.69 -18.27 -13.89
CA TRP A 446 9.63 -19.28 -14.96
C TRP A 446 8.37 -19.17 -15.80
N LEU A 447 8.51 -19.62 -17.04
CA LEU A 447 7.40 -19.88 -17.96
C LEU A 447 7.42 -21.36 -18.33
N LYS A 448 6.26 -21.97 -18.44
CA LYS A 448 6.11 -23.37 -18.83
C LYS A 448 5.34 -23.47 -20.14
N PHE A 449 5.92 -24.23 -21.03
CA PHE A 449 5.32 -24.57 -22.34
C PHE A 449 5.25 -26.09 -22.47
N ASP A 450 4.16 -26.60 -23.06
CA ASP A 450 4.08 -27.98 -23.48
C ASP A 450 4.48 -28.09 -24.94
N LEU A 451 5.47 -28.95 -25.20
CA LEU A 451 5.94 -29.22 -26.54
C LEU A 451 5.47 -30.61 -26.99
N SER A 452 5.05 -30.75 -28.23
CA SER A 452 4.74 -32.05 -28.82
C SER A 452 5.62 -32.33 -30.04
N SER A 453 6.09 -33.56 -30.15
CA SER A 453 6.78 -34.06 -31.31
C SER A 453 6.17 -35.42 -31.70
N GLU A 454 5.95 -35.65 -32.96
CA GLU A 454 5.48 -36.95 -33.48
C GLU A 454 6.61 -38.01 -33.51
N THR A 455 7.84 -37.55 -33.39
CA THR A 455 9.04 -38.42 -33.34
C THR A 455 9.98 -38.02 -32.22
N SER A 456 10.72 -38.94 -31.65
CA SER A 456 11.81 -38.65 -30.73
C SER A 456 12.97 -38.02 -31.52
N SER A 457 13.09 -36.70 -31.50
CA SER A 457 14.11 -35.97 -32.22
C SER A 457 14.76 -34.92 -31.31
N VAL A 458 15.97 -34.53 -31.67
CA VAL A 458 16.65 -33.41 -31.02
C VAL A 458 15.89 -32.13 -31.35
N VAL A 459 15.44 -31.40 -30.33
CA VAL A 459 14.72 -30.13 -30.49
C VAL A 459 15.70 -28.98 -30.27
N THR A 460 15.81 -28.10 -31.24
CA THR A 460 16.56 -26.86 -31.07
C THR A 460 15.59 -25.76 -30.60
N VAL A 461 15.87 -25.18 -29.43
CA VAL A 461 15.09 -24.07 -28.89
C VAL A 461 15.88 -22.78 -29.08
N ASN A 462 15.37 -21.86 -29.91
CA ASN A 462 15.94 -20.55 -30.10
C ASN A 462 15.19 -19.55 -29.22
N VAL A 463 15.87 -18.93 -28.28
CA VAL A 463 15.27 -17.94 -27.38
C VAL A 463 15.91 -16.59 -27.62
N ARG A 464 15.09 -15.59 -27.96
CA ARG A 464 15.55 -14.21 -28.04
C ARG A 464 15.27 -13.51 -26.71
N MET A 465 16.33 -13.12 -26.02
CA MET A 465 16.22 -12.43 -24.75
C MET A 465 16.92 -11.07 -24.79
N ARG A 466 16.37 -10.15 -23.99
CA ARG A 466 17.05 -8.90 -23.61
C ARG A 466 17.10 -8.87 -22.09
N GLY A 467 18.28 -8.93 -21.51
CA GLY A 467 18.45 -8.96 -20.05
C GLY A 467 19.65 -8.14 -19.60
N ALA A 468 19.74 -7.95 -18.28
CA ALA A 468 20.92 -7.37 -17.66
C ALA A 468 22.11 -8.34 -17.80
N LYS A 469 23.33 -7.82 -17.69
CA LYS A 469 24.54 -8.60 -17.54
C LYS A 469 24.32 -9.55 -16.35
N ASP A 470 24.67 -10.81 -16.51
CA ASP A 470 24.55 -11.86 -15.48
C ASP A 470 23.13 -12.49 -15.31
N THR A 471 22.25 -12.33 -16.29
CA THR A 471 20.98 -13.07 -16.30
C THR A 471 21.25 -14.56 -16.54
N LEU A 472 20.79 -15.43 -15.62
CA LEU A 472 20.86 -16.87 -15.75
C LEU A 472 19.56 -17.39 -16.38
N LEU A 473 19.66 -18.13 -17.47
CA LEU A 473 18.55 -18.85 -18.10
C LEU A 473 18.74 -20.33 -17.98
N GLU A 474 17.76 -21.02 -17.45
CA GLU A 474 17.76 -22.48 -17.32
C GLU A 474 16.59 -23.10 -18.10
N PHE A 475 16.87 -24.19 -18.78
CA PHE A 475 15.88 -25.04 -19.46
C PHE A 475 15.70 -26.31 -18.67
N TRP A 476 14.47 -26.63 -18.33
CA TRP A 476 14.11 -27.80 -17.56
C TRP A 476 13.13 -28.66 -18.33
N GLN A 477 13.37 -29.98 -18.31
CA GLN A 477 12.44 -31.01 -18.77
C GLN A 477 11.94 -31.80 -17.57
N GLY A 478 10.71 -31.50 -17.11
CA GLY A 478 10.25 -32.02 -15.83
C GLY A 478 11.11 -31.49 -14.67
N HIS A 479 11.81 -32.40 -13.99
CA HIS A 479 12.74 -32.09 -12.91
C HIS A 479 14.22 -32.13 -13.33
N HIS A 480 14.51 -32.35 -14.62
CA HIS A 480 15.88 -32.45 -15.14
C HIS A 480 16.30 -31.12 -15.78
N LEU A 481 17.40 -30.54 -15.32
CA LEU A 481 18.04 -29.40 -15.95
C LEU A 481 18.66 -29.86 -17.28
N VAL A 482 18.18 -29.33 -18.40
CA VAL A 482 18.65 -29.68 -19.74
C VAL A 482 19.76 -28.76 -20.19
N ALA A 483 19.66 -27.49 -19.93
CA ALA A 483 20.64 -26.50 -20.32
C ALA A 483 20.61 -25.26 -19.41
N ARG A 484 21.78 -24.62 -19.29
CA ARG A 484 21.97 -23.37 -18.55
C ARG A 484 22.78 -22.39 -19.39
N PHE A 485 22.33 -21.17 -19.50
CA PHE A 485 23.00 -20.11 -20.25
C PHE A 485 23.16 -18.89 -19.36
N ASN A 486 24.35 -18.33 -19.37
CA ASN A 486 24.61 -17.01 -18.79
C ASN A 486 24.41 -15.95 -19.85
N GLY A 487 23.52 -15.01 -19.61
CA GLY A 487 23.29 -13.89 -20.51
C GLY A 487 24.51 -12.99 -20.53
N HIS A 488 25.11 -12.81 -21.70
CA HIS A 488 26.07 -11.75 -21.91
C HIS A 488 25.28 -10.51 -22.35
N GLY A 489 25.35 -9.44 -21.55
CA GLY A 489 24.69 -8.17 -21.87
C GLY A 489 25.07 -7.72 -23.28
N GLY A 490 24.21 -7.95 -24.24
CA GLY A 490 24.27 -7.38 -25.59
C GLY A 490 23.45 -6.08 -25.62
N LYS A 491 23.99 -5.06 -26.30
CA LYS A 491 23.32 -3.78 -26.56
C LYS A 491 22.03 -3.96 -27.36
#